data_787c976085af41d2619a3894e99bdf96
#
_entry.id   787c976085af41d2619a3894e99bdf96
#
_cell.length_a   1.000
_cell.length_b   1.000
_cell.length_c   1.000
_cell.angle_alpha   90.00
_cell.angle_beta   90.00
_cell.angle_gamma   90.00
#
_symmetry.space_group_name_H-M   'P 1'
#
loop_
_entity.id
_entity.type
_entity.pdbx_description
1 polymer ?
#
loop_
_entity_poly.entity_id
_entity_poly.type
_entity_poly.pdbx_seq_one_letter_code
_entity_poly.pdbx_strand_id
1 'polypeptide(L)'
;MATIKADEILQTTLDLVTGSRQDQNGDKRKNHQNIGNLWTSYLTNEFGKEIFIRADMVANMMVLLKVARTQAGKFNPDDHVDACGYAAIAGEIRSEDTNE
;
A
#
# COMPACT_ATOMS: atom_id res chain seq x y z
N MET A 1 26.14 -14.29 -3.51
CA MET A 1 25.13 -13.74 -2.61
C MET A 1 23.95 -14.70 -2.46
N ALA A 2 23.46 -14.83 -1.26
CA ALA A 2 22.31 -15.69 -1.00
C ALA A 2 21.05 -15.09 -1.64
N THR A 3 20.27 -15.97 -2.27
CA THR A 3 18.98 -15.60 -2.82
C THR A 3 17.96 -15.44 -1.69
N ILE A 4 17.15 -14.38 -1.75
CA ILE A 4 16.01 -14.26 -0.85
C ILE A 4 14.83 -14.94 -1.54
N LYS A 5 14.27 -15.95 -0.88
CA LYS A 5 13.18 -16.74 -1.46
C LYS A 5 11.84 -16.02 -1.31
N ALA A 6 10.93 -16.34 -2.20
CA ALA A 6 9.59 -15.72 -2.22
C ALA A 6 8.86 -15.89 -0.89
N ASP A 7 8.95 -17.08 -0.28
CA ASP A 7 8.29 -17.34 1.00
C ASP A 7 8.88 -16.49 2.13
N GLU A 8 10.18 -16.20 2.08
CA GLU A 8 10.80 -15.32 3.07
C GLU A 8 10.25 -13.90 2.94
N ILE A 9 10.09 -13.41 1.71
CA ILE A 9 9.50 -12.09 1.45
C ILE A 9 8.06 -12.04 1.98
N LEU A 10 7.29 -13.08 1.69
CA LEU A 10 5.90 -13.16 2.16
C LEU A 10 5.81 -13.24 3.68
N GLN A 11 6.71 -14.00 4.32
CA GLN A 11 6.74 -14.11 5.78
C GLN A 11 7.08 -12.76 6.42
N THR A 12 8.08 -12.06 5.89
CA THR A 12 8.44 -10.73 6.37
C THR A 12 7.24 -9.77 6.23
N THR A 13 6.55 -9.84 5.09
CA THR A 13 5.35 -9.03 4.86
C THR A 13 4.28 -9.35 5.90
N LEU A 14 4.02 -10.61 6.15
CA LEU A 14 3.02 -11.04 7.13
C LEU A 14 3.35 -10.48 8.51
N ASP A 15 4.62 -10.58 8.92
CA ASP A 15 5.06 -10.08 10.22
C ASP A 15 4.83 -8.57 10.35
N LEU A 16 5.08 -7.82 9.28
CA LEU A 16 4.91 -6.37 9.28
C LEU A 16 3.44 -5.95 9.36
N VAL A 17 2.55 -6.63 8.64
CA VAL A 17 1.13 -6.23 8.63
C VAL A 17 0.38 -6.71 9.86
N THR A 18 0.93 -7.66 10.63
CA THR A 18 0.28 -8.20 11.82
C THR A 18 0.98 -7.85 13.13
N GLY A 19 2.18 -7.27 13.07
CA GLY A 19 3.01 -7.04 14.25
C GLY A 19 2.95 -5.62 14.79
N SER A 20 4.03 -5.21 15.45
CA SER A 20 4.15 -3.93 16.13
C SER A 20 3.96 -2.72 15.21
N ARG A 21 4.27 -2.86 13.93
CA ARG A 21 4.10 -1.78 12.96
C ARG A 21 2.64 -1.41 12.77
N GLN A 22 1.75 -2.41 12.82
CA GLN A 22 0.31 -2.19 12.79
C GLN A 22 -0.13 -1.34 13.98
N ASP A 23 0.37 -1.67 15.17
CA ASP A 23 0.04 -0.94 16.40
C ASP A 23 0.54 0.50 16.35
N GLN A 24 1.75 0.72 15.85
CA GLN A 24 2.35 2.06 15.76
C GLN A 24 1.65 2.96 14.76
N ASN A 25 1.21 2.42 13.64
CA ASN A 25 0.62 3.19 12.55
C ASN A 25 -0.90 3.34 12.66
N GLY A 26 -1.53 2.64 13.62
CA GLY A 26 -2.96 2.69 13.83
C GLY A 26 -3.73 1.92 12.77
N ASP A 27 -4.99 2.32 12.58
CA ASP A 27 -5.91 1.64 11.66
C ASP A 27 -5.51 1.91 10.21
N LYS A 28 -5.12 0.86 9.51
CA LYS A 28 -4.67 0.99 8.12
C LYS A 28 -5.76 1.50 7.18
N ARG A 29 -7.03 1.13 7.43
CA ARG A 29 -8.13 1.61 6.61
C ARG A 29 -8.33 3.12 6.78
N LYS A 30 -8.33 3.59 8.03
CA LYS A 30 -8.48 5.03 8.32
C LYS A 30 -7.33 5.83 7.74
N ASN A 31 -6.11 5.33 7.86
CA ASN A 31 -4.94 6.00 7.31
C ASN A 31 -5.03 6.13 5.78
N HIS A 32 -5.41 5.05 5.11
CA HIS A 32 -5.54 5.06 3.65
C HIS A 32 -6.72 5.94 3.21
N GLN A 33 -7.82 5.93 3.97
CA GLN A 33 -8.96 6.79 3.67
C GLN A 33 -8.58 8.27 3.80
N ASN A 34 -7.81 8.61 4.83
CA ASN A 34 -7.35 9.98 5.02
C ASN A 34 -6.44 10.42 3.87
N ILE A 35 -5.51 9.57 3.47
CA ILE A 35 -4.64 9.85 2.32
C ILE A 35 -5.50 10.03 1.06
N GLY A 36 -6.46 9.14 0.85
CA GLY A 36 -7.35 9.22 -0.31
C GLY A 36 -8.14 10.53 -0.34
N ASN A 37 -8.61 10.99 0.81
CA ASN A 37 -9.32 12.26 0.91
C ASN A 37 -8.43 13.44 0.51
N LEU A 38 -7.19 13.45 0.96
CA LEU A 38 -6.24 14.51 0.64
C LEU A 38 -5.85 14.47 -0.83
N TRP A 39 -5.58 13.29 -1.37
CA TRP A 39 -5.25 13.14 -2.79
C TRP A 39 -6.42 13.52 -3.68
N THR A 40 -7.65 13.15 -3.27
CA THR A 40 -8.88 13.54 -3.99
C THR A 40 -8.96 15.07 -4.11
N SER A 41 -8.78 15.78 -3.00
CA SER A 41 -8.83 17.24 -2.99
C SER A 41 -7.75 17.83 -3.88
N TYR A 42 -6.53 17.33 -3.76
CA TYR A 42 -5.41 17.85 -4.54
C TYR A 42 -5.66 17.67 -6.05
N LEU A 43 -6.04 16.47 -6.47
CA LEU A 43 -6.23 16.18 -7.90
C LEU A 43 -7.46 16.90 -8.46
N THR A 44 -8.52 17.01 -7.67
CA THR A 44 -9.73 17.75 -8.06
C THR A 44 -9.38 19.21 -8.32
N ASN A 45 -8.60 19.82 -7.43
CA ASN A 45 -8.17 21.21 -7.59
C ASN A 45 -7.24 21.36 -8.79
N GLU A 46 -6.32 20.43 -8.97
CA GLU A 46 -5.31 20.51 -10.03
C GLU A 46 -5.93 20.36 -11.42
N PHE A 47 -6.87 19.44 -11.58
CA PHE A 47 -7.47 19.14 -12.87
C PHE A 47 -8.79 19.86 -13.14
N GLY A 48 -9.36 20.53 -12.16
CA GLY A 48 -10.59 21.28 -12.33
C GLY A 48 -11.82 20.42 -12.59
N LYS A 49 -11.78 19.16 -12.21
CA LYS A 49 -12.93 18.26 -12.31
C LYS A 49 -12.91 17.25 -11.19
N GLU A 50 -14.08 16.73 -10.86
CA GLU A 50 -14.24 15.81 -9.74
C GLU A 50 -13.46 14.51 -9.99
N ILE A 51 -12.58 14.20 -9.05
CA ILE A 51 -11.80 12.97 -9.03
C ILE A 51 -11.97 12.40 -7.62
N PHE A 52 -12.19 11.10 -7.51
CA PHE A 52 -12.39 10.45 -6.22
C PHE A 52 -11.41 9.29 -6.05
N ILE A 53 -10.56 9.40 -5.04
CA ILE A 53 -9.54 8.38 -4.72
C ILE A 53 -9.99 7.63 -3.46
N ARG A 54 -10.36 6.37 -3.60
CA ARG A 54 -10.76 5.52 -2.48
C ARG A 54 -9.54 5.00 -1.73
N ALA A 55 -9.76 4.54 -0.51
CA ALA A 55 -8.70 3.98 0.33
C ALA A 55 -7.96 2.82 -0.35
N ASP A 56 -8.68 1.91 -1.02
CA ASP A 56 -8.05 0.80 -1.72
C ASP A 56 -7.20 1.26 -2.90
N MET A 57 -7.61 2.34 -3.56
CA MET A 57 -6.82 2.94 -4.64
C MET A 57 -5.49 3.47 -4.12
N VAL A 58 -5.50 4.09 -2.93
CA VAL A 58 -4.25 4.57 -2.30
C VAL A 58 -3.27 3.42 -2.14
N ALA A 59 -3.73 2.30 -1.59
CA ALA A 59 -2.86 1.14 -1.38
C ALA A 59 -2.33 0.60 -2.72
N ASN A 60 -3.18 0.50 -3.75
CA ASN A 60 -2.74 0.07 -5.07
C ASN A 60 -1.71 1.04 -5.67
N MET A 61 -1.91 2.34 -5.47
CA MET A 61 -0.96 3.35 -5.96
C MET A 61 0.38 3.22 -5.24
N MET A 62 0.37 2.84 -3.97
CA MET A 62 1.62 2.58 -3.23
C MET A 62 2.33 1.33 -3.74
N VAL A 63 1.59 0.31 -4.21
CA VAL A 63 2.20 -0.83 -4.90
C VAL A 63 2.98 -0.34 -6.13
N LEU A 64 2.36 0.52 -6.93
CA LEU A 64 2.99 1.06 -8.12
C LEU A 64 4.23 1.91 -7.78
N LEU A 65 4.16 2.66 -6.70
CA LEU A 65 5.31 3.43 -6.21
C LEU A 65 6.48 2.51 -5.89
N LYS A 66 6.22 1.39 -5.22
CA LYS A 66 7.26 0.42 -4.88
C LYS A 66 7.81 -0.26 -6.12
N VAL A 67 6.96 -0.55 -7.11
CA VAL A 67 7.41 -1.08 -8.40
C VAL A 67 8.37 -0.09 -9.07
N ALA A 68 8.01 1.19 -9.08
CA ALA A 68 8.86 2.24 -9.65
C ALA A 68 10.24 2.26 -8.98
N ARG A 69 10.28 2.08 -7.66
CA ARG A 69 11.55 2.08 -6.91
C ARG A 69 12.43 0.91 -7.30
N THR A 70 11.86 -0.24 -7.71
CA THR A 70 12.67 -1.39 -8.13
C THR A 70 13.42 -1.13 -9.43
N GLN A 71 13.04 -0.10 -10.18
CA GLN A 71 13.63 0.21 -11.48
C GLN A 71 14.85 1.13 -11.37
N ALA A 72 15.19 1.57 -10.17
CA ALA A 72 16.29 2.49 -9.95
C ALA A 72 17.13 2.06 -8.74
N GLY A 73 18.42 2.33 -8.80
CA GLY A 73 19.33 2.05 -7.68
C GLY A 73 19.63 0.56 -7.51
N LYS A 74 20.05 0.22 -6.31
CA LYS A 74 20.41 -1.16 -5.98
C LYS A 74 19.16 -1.95 -5.56
N PHE A 75 19.25 -3.25 -5.71
CA PHE A 75 18.19 -4.16 -5.21
C PHE A 75 17.96 -3.91 -3.72
N ASN A 76 16.70 -3.69 -3.37
CA ASN A 76 16.27 -3.55 -1.98
C ASN A 76 15.07 -4.46 -1.75
N PRO A 77 15.24 -5.52 -0.94
CA PRO A 77 14.14 -6.47 -0.71
C PRO A 77 12.90 -5.80 -0.08
N ASP A 78 13.08 -4.70 0.64
CA ASP A 78 11.96 -3.99 1.26
C ASP A 78 10.97 -3.47 0.23
N ASP A 79 11.41 -3.14 -0.98
CA ASP A 79 10.48 -2.70 -2.03
C ASP A 79 9.49 -3.80 -2.37
N HIS A 80 9.94 -5.06 -2.41
CA HIS A 80 9.07 -6.19 -2.68
C HIS A 80 8.19 -6.55 -1.49
N VAL A 81 8.74 -6.49 -0.28
CA VAL A 81 7.99 -6.70 0.96
C VAL A 81 6.86 -5.67 1.05
N ASP A 82 7.18 -4.40 0.85
CA ASP A 82 6.21 -3.31 0.96
C ASP A 82 5.14 -3.41 -0.13
N ALA A 83 5.52 -3.76 -1.36
CA ALA A 83 4.54 -3.94 -2.44
C ALA A 83 3.55 -5.05 -2.10
N CYS A 84 4.03 -6.17 -1.56
CA CYS A 84 3.15 -7.26 -1.09
C CYS A 84 2.21 -6.79 0.01
N GLY A 85 2.73 -6.01 0.97
CA GLY A 85 1.94 -5.48 2.07
C GLY A 85 0.83 -4.57 1.59
N TYR A 86 1.15 -3.63 0.72
CA TYR A 86 0.14 -2.71 0.17
C TYR A 86 -0.90 -3.45 -0.68
N ALA A 87 -0.47 -4.45 -1.46
CA ALA A 87 -1.41 -5.25 -2.25
C ALA A 87 -2.40 -6.00 -1.35
N ALA A 88 -1.91 -6.58 -0.26
CA ALA A 88 -2.75 -7.27 0.72
C ALA A 88 -3.73 -6.30 1.38
N ILE A 89 -3.26 -5.11 1.78
CA ILE A 89 -4.10 -4.08 2.39
C ILE A 89 -5.18 -3.62 1.41
N ALA A 90 -4.84 -3.42 0.15
CA ALA A 90 -5.81 -3.03 -0.87
C ALA A 90 -6.92 -4.08 -0.98
N GLY A 91 -6.54 -5.35 -0.99
CA GLY A 91 -7.50 -6.46 -1.04
C GLY A 91 -8.41 -6.48 0.17
N GLU A 92 -7.85 -6.32 1.37
CA GLU A 92 -8.63 -6.29 2.60
C GLU A 92 -9.65 -5.16 2.59
N ILE A 93 -9.20 -3.94 2.28
CA ILE A 93 -10.09 -2.77 2.26
C ILE A 93 -11.20 -2.96 1.24
N ARG A 94 -10.87 -3.42 0.04
CA ARG A 94 -11.86 -3.61 -1.02
C ARG A 94 -12.87 -4.69 -0.63
N SER A 95 -12.42 -5.76 0.03
CA SER A 95 -13.32 -6.83 0.47
C SER A 95 -14.32 -6.32 1.51
N GLU A 96 -13.90 -5.42 2.40
CA GLU A 96 -14.79 -4.80 3.39
C GLU A 96 -15.88 -3.97 2.70
N ASP A 97 -15.53 -3.23 1.65
CA ASP A 97 -16.45 -2.37 0.93
C ASP A 97 -17.49 -3.16 0.14
N THR A 98 -17.18 -4.38 -0.28
CA THR A 98 -18.08 -5.22 -1.06
C THR A 98 -18.83 -6.25 -0.22
N ASN A 99 -18.53 -6.33 1.07
CA ASN A 99 -19.05 -7.35 1.98
C ASN A 99 -20.23 -6.80 2.77
N GLU A 100 -21.32 -6.51 2.06
CA GLU A 100 -22.53 -5.94 2.65
C GLU A 100 -23.61 -6.99 2.91
#